data_94d2a7447fbb31689838aa8fde2d4221
#
_entry.id   94d2a7447fbb31689838aa8fde2d4221
#
_cell.length_a   1.000
_cell.length_b   1.000
_cell.length_c   1.000
_cell.angle_alpha   90.00
_cell.angle_beta   90.00
_cell.angle_gamma   90.00
#
_symmetry.space_group_name_H-M   'P 1'
#
loop_
_entity.id
_entity.type
_entity.pdbx_description
1 polymer ?
#
loop_
_entity_poly.entity_id
_entity_poly.type
_entity_poly.pdbx_seq_one_letter_code
_entity_poly.pdbx_strand_id
1 'polypeptide(L)'
;MIGKNWFVVRRPLSVVKNTRHGQRTKDNGQKGFSLLEMMIAMFILIILLSVALPAYQRTMQHARETVLKENLWQMRRAIDQYASDKGKLPQSIEDLVTEKYLQEVPVDPISEKREWNPKMVEDKLSPDGGQGLGDVKSLAEGADSDGKEYQDY
;
A
#
# COMPACT_ATOMS: atom_id res chain seq x y z
N MET A 1 -108.58 -21.29 -6.66
CA MET A 1 -107.54 -22.29 -6.31
C MET A 1 -106.40 -22.07 -7.26
N ILE A 2 -105.44 -21.42 -6.87
CA ILE A 2 -104.00 -21.50 -6.90
C ILE A 2 -103.42 -21.91 -8.26
N GLY A 3 -103.04 -20.93 -9.12
CA GLY A 3 -102.20 -21.06 -10.28
C GLY A 3 -100.80 -20.64 -9.96
N LYS A 4 -99.81 -21.48 -10.04
CA LYS A 4 -98.35 -21.18 -9.86
C LYS A 4 -97.80 -20.74 -11.20
N ASN A 5 -97.47 -19.44 -11.35
CA ASN A 5 -96.77 -18.94 -12.48
C ASN A 5 -95.24 -19.14 -12.27
N TRP A 6 -94.66 -19.99 -13.10
CA TRP A 6 -93.22 -20.15 -13.17
C TRP A 6 -92.66 -19.15 -14.11
N PHE A 7 -92.03 -18.10 -13.54
CA PHE A 7 -91.21 -17.12 -14.34
C PHE A 7 -89.84 -17.77 -14.56
N VAL A 8 -89.59 -18.19 -15.82
CA VAL A 8 -88.30 -18.64 -16.27
C VAL A 8 -87.50 -17.36 -16.65
N VAL A 9 -86.62 -16.93 -15.75
CA VAL A 9 -85.69 -15.84 -16.04
C VAL A 9 -84.55 -16.44 -16.86
N ARG A 10 -84.55 -16.15 -18.19
CA ARG A 10 -83.46 -16.42 -19.06
C ARG A 10 -82.34 -15.39 -18.79
N ARG A 11 -81.24 -15.81 -18.17
CA ARG A 11 -80.02 -15.02 -18.08
C ARG A 11 -79.37 -14.94 -19.44
N PRO A 12 -78.99 -13.71 -19.95
CA PRO A 12 -78.18 -13.63 -21.15
C PRO A 12 -76.77 -14.09 -20.83
N LEU A 13 -76.26 -14.99 -21.67
CA LEU A 13 -74.83 -15.41 -21.66
C LEU A 13 -73.99 -14.19 -22.05
N SER A 14 -73.32 -13.56 -21.08
CA SER A 14 -72.29 -12.58 -21.32
C SER A 14 -71.08 -13.27 -22.00
N VAL A 15 -70.89 -12.94 -23.27
CA VAL A 15 -69.72 -13.31 -24.04
C VAL A 15 -68.54 -12.57 -23.39
N VAL A 16 -67.73 -13.30 -22.60
CA VAL A 16 -66.47 -12.82 -22.11
C VAL A 16 -65.52 -12.67 -23.30
N LYS A 17 -65.37 -11.44 -23.79
CA LYS A 17 -64.28 -11.10 -24.70
C LYS A 17 -62.97 -11.28 -23.95
N ASN A 18 -62.31 -12.40 -24.16
CA ASN A 18 -60.93 -12.64 -23.72
C ASN A 18 -60.00 -11.73 -24.55
N THR A 19 -59.87 -10.50 -24.07
CA THR A 19 -58.78 -9.62 -24.53
C THR A 19 -57.50 -10.15 -23.95
N ARG A 20 -56.84 -11.01 -24.72
CA ARG A 20 -55.41 -11.34 -24.49
C ARG A 20 -54.62 -10.02 -24.57
N HIS A 21 -54.39 -9.39 -23.45
CA HIS A 21 -53.34 -8.39 -23.33
C HIS A 21 -52.03 -9.13 -23.58
N GLY A 22 -51.53 -9.02 -24.78
CA GLY A 22 -50.16 -9.38 -25.07
C GLY A 22 -49.28 -8.55 -24.16
N GLN A 23 -48.79 -9.18 -23.08
CA GLN A 23 -47.67 -8.65 -22.35
C GLN A 23 -46.51 -8.55 -23.33
N ARG A 24 -46.30 -7.37 -23.88
CA ARG A 24 -45.01 -7.02 -24.45
C ARG A 24 -44.00 -7.11 -23.30
N THR A 25 -43.40 -8.26 -23.16
CA THR A 25 -42.13 -8.36 -22.45
C THR A 25 -41.22 -7.34 -23.11
N LYS A 26 -40.96 -6.24 -22.40
CA LYS A 26 -39.84 -5.38 -22.74
C LYS A 26 -38.62 -6.28 -22.64
N ASP A 27 -38.22 -6.78 -23.80
CA ASP A 27 -36.93 -7.41 -23.95
C ASP A 27 -35.90 -6.32 -23.67
N ASN A 28 -35.50 -6.20 -22.40
CA ASN A 28 -34.34 -5.42 -22.02
C ASN A 28 -33.15 -6.19 -22.57
N GLY A 29 -32.92 -6.04 -23.88
CA GLY A 29 -31.81 -6.62 -24.58
C GLY A 29 -30.54 -6.29 -23.80
N GLN A 30 -30.07 -7.23 -23.01
CA GLN A 30 -28.75 -7.19 -22.42
C GLN A 30 -27.79 -7.12 -23.58
N LYS A 31 -27.33 -5.90 -23.86
CA LYS A 31 -26.30 -5.68 -24.87
C LYS A 31 -25.02 -6.31 -24.34
N GLY A 32 -24.73 -7.51 -24.77
CA GLY A 32 -23.44 -8.16 -24.51
C GLY A 32 -22.33 -7.31 -25.16
N PHE A 33 -21.17 -7.24 -24.49
CA PHE A 33 -20.00 -6.58 -25.06
C PHE A 33 -19.56 -7.32 -26.33
N SER A 34 -19.24 -6.56 -27.38
CA SER A 34 -18.62 -7.11 -28.58
C SER A 34 -17.19 -7.56 -28.27
N LEU A 35 -16.74 -8.65 -28.90
CA LEU A 35 -15.33 -9.09 -28.85
C LEU A 35 -14.37 -7.96 -29.24
N LEU A 36 -14.73 -7.16 -30.24
CA LEU A 36 -13.94 -6.00 -30.65
C LEU A 36 -13.85 -4.94 -29.55
N GLU A 37 -14.94 -4.67 -28.84
CA GLU A 37 -14.98 -3.71 -27.75
C GLU A 37 -14.07 -4.15 -26.59
N MET A 38 -14.10 -5.45 -26.24
CA MET A 38 -13.17 -6.01 -25.25
C MET A 38 -11.72 -5.91 -25.71
N MET A 39 -11.42 -6.16 -26.99
CA MET A 39 -10.06 -6.00 -27.51
C MET A 39 -9.58 -4.56 -27.41
N ILE A 40 -10.41 -3.58 -27.78
CA ILE A 40 -10.08 -2.15 -27.69
C ILE A 40 -9.90 -1.75 -26.21
N ALA A 41 -10.79 -2.19 -25.32
CA ALA A 41 -10.68 -1.89 -23.90
C ALA A 41 -9.38 -2.43 -23.29
N MET A 42 -9.01 -3.68 -23.61
CA MET A 42 -7.75 -4.27 -23.17
C MET A 42 -6.53 -3.53 -23.73
N PHE A 43 -6.58 -3.11 -25.00
CA PHE A 43 -5.50 -2.36 -25.63
C PHE A 43 -5.27 -1.00 -24.95
N ILE A 44 -6.34 -0.27 -24.66
CA ILE A 44 -6.27 1.00 -23.90
C ILE A 44 -5.70 0.75 -22.51
N LEU A 45 -6.13 -0.31 -21.82
CA LEU A 45 -5.66 -0.65 -20.49
C LEU A 45 -4.15 -0.95 -20.46
N ILE A 46 -3.64 -1.68 -21.46
CA ILE A 46 -2.21 -1.96 -21.61
C ILE A 46 -1.41 -0.66 -21.80
N ILE A 47 -1.91 0.27 -22.63
CA ILE A 47 -1.24 1.57 -22.83
C ILE A 47 -1.19 2.36 -21.52
N LEU A 48 -2.30 2.44 -20.79
CA LEU A 48 -2.34 3.14 -19.49
C LEU A 48 -1.39 2.50 -18.47
N LEU A 49 -1.37 1.18 -18.41
CA LEU A 49 -0.53 0.43 -17.49
C LEU A 49 0.97 0.61 -17.82
N SER A 50 1.33 0.71 -19.11
CA SER A 50 2.72 0.93 -19.52
C SER A 50 3.31 2.24 -19.01
N VAL A 51 2.49 3.26 -18.78
CA VAL A 51 2.89 4.55 -18.19
C VAL A 51 2.79 4.53 -16.66
N ALA A 52 1.76 3.87 -16.12
CA ALA A 52 1.52 3.85 -14.68
C ALA A 52 2.56 3.04 -13.90
N LEU A 53 3.02 1.90 -14.43
CA LEU A 53 3.97 1.03 -13.73
C LEU A 53 5.33 1.70 -13.44
N PRO A 54 6.01 2.37 -14.39
CA PRO A 54 7.26 3.03 -14.12
C PRO A 54 7.11 4.18 -13.10
N ALA A 55 6.01 4.93 -13.17
CA ALA A 55 5.73 6.00 -12.22
C ALA A 55 5.55 5.45 -10.79
N TYR A 56 4.84 4.34 -10.65
CA TYR A 56 4.66 3.66 -9.38
C TYR A 56 6.00 3.18 -8.79
N GLN A 57 6.85 2.55 -9.59
CA GLN A 57 8.16 2.06 -9.14
C GLN A 57 9.06 3.19 -8.63
N ARG A 58 9.10 4.32 -9.31
CA ARG A 58 9.86 5.51 -8.87
C ARG A 58 9.34 6.06 -7.53
N THR A 59 8.02 6.13 -7.37
CA THR A 59 7.42 6.60 -6.12
C THR A 59 7.74 5.67 -4.96
N MET A 60 7.70 4.36 -5.17
CA MET A 60 8.06 3.36 -4.16
C MET A 60 9.54 3.44 -3.79
N GLN A 61 10.43 3.65 -4.77
CA GLN A 61 11.85 3.82 -4.54
C GLN A 61 12.12 5.06 -3.69
N HIS A 62 11.55 6.20 -4.05
CA HIS A 62 11.68 7.45 -3.29
C HIS A 62 11.14 7.33 -1.84
N ALA A 63 10.04 6.58 -1.65
CA ALA A 63 9.51 6.31 -0.32
C ALA A 63 10.50 5.49 0.53
N ARG A 64 11.12 4.45 -0.03
CA ARG A 64 12.17 3.66 0.63
C ARG A 64 13.38 4.51 1.00
N GLU A 65 13.85 5.36 0.10
CA GLU A 65 14.95 6.31 0.34
C GLU A 65 14.65 7.28 1.48
N THR A 66 13.42 7.74 1.56
CA THR A 66 12.98 8.61 2.66
C THR A 66 13.01 7.88 4.00
N VAL A 67 12.53 6.64 4.05
CA VAL A 67 12.59 5.81 5.26
C VAL A 67 14.04 5.49 5.65
N LEU A 68 14.92 5.23 4.68
CA LEU A 68 16.34 5.03 4.96
C LEU A 68 16.96 6.24 5.65
N LYS A 69 16.73 7.45 5.10
CA LYS A 69 17.23 8.71 5.67
C LYS A 69 16.71 8.92 7.10
N GLU A 70 15.44 8.65 7.34
CA GLU A 70 14.82 8.77 8.65
C GLU A 70 15.42 7.77 9.66
N ASN A 71 15.62 6.51 9.27
CA ASN A 71 16.24 5.49 10.12
C ASN A 71 17.66 5.87 10.51
N LEU A 72 18.46 6.34 9.57
CA LEU A 72 19.82 6.82 9.84
C LEU A 72 19.81 8.02 10.79
N TRP A 73 18.92 8.96 10.57
CA TRP A 73 18.78 10.13 11.43
C TRP A 73 18.39 9.73 12.87
N GLN A 74 17.47 8.80 13.04
CA GLN A 74 17.06 8.30 14.36
C GLN A 74 18.22 7.60 15.07
N MET A 75 18.99 6.76 14.37
CA MET A 75 20.15 6.07 14.96
C MET A 75 21.25 7.07 15.37
N ARG A 76 21.57 8.02 14.51
CA ARG A 76 22.54 9.09 14.82
C ARG A 76 22.12 9.90 16.02
N ARG A 77 20.85 10.27 16.10
CA ARG A 77 20.30 10.98 17.25
C ARG A 77 20.38 10.16 18.54
N ALA A 78 20.15 8.87 18.45
CA ALA A 78 20.29 7.96 19.61
C ALA A 78 21.75 7.85 20.08
N ILE A 79 22.73 7.83 19.15
CA ILE A 79 24.16 7.87 19.46
C ILE A 79 24.51 9.18 20.19
N ASP A 80 24.07 10.32 19.67
CA ASP A 80 24.35 11.63 20.28
C ASP A 80 23.74 11.75 21.69
N GLN A 81 22.51 11.23 21.86
CA GLN A 81 21.82 11.24 23.15
C GLN A 81 22.53 10.34 24.16
N TYR A 82 22.92 9.13 23.73
CA TYR A 82 23.70 8.20 24.57
C TYR A 82 25.03 8.87 25.02
N ALA A 83 25.73 9.48 24.06
CA ALA A 83 27.00 10.14 24.33
C ALA A 83 26.84 11.30 25.32
N SER A 84 25.78 12.08 25.18
CA SER A 84 25.47 13.19 26.09
C SER A 84 25.15 12.74 27.51
N ASP A 85 24.41 11.65 27.67
CA ASP A 85 23.97 11.16 28.97
C ASP A 85 25.05 10.33 29.69
N LYS A 86 25.82 9.55 28.94
CA LYS A 86 26.83 8.63 29.49
C LYS A 86 28.25 9.21 29.52
N GLY A 87 28.52 10.31 28.83
CA GLY A 87 29.84 10.91 28.70
C GLY A 87 30.83 10.03 27.94
N LYS A 88 30.36 9.10 27.13
CA LYS A 88 31.13 8.21 26.26
C LYS A 88 30.31 7.72 25.10
N LEU A 89 30.92 7.34 24.00
CA LEU A 89 30.27 6.76 22.85
C LEU A 89 29.80 5.31 23.13
N PRO A 90 28.69 4.82 22.54
CA PRO A 90 28.28 3.43 22.59
C PRO A 90 29.30 2.56 21.85
N GLN A 91 29.41 1.28 22.21
CA GLN A 91 30.33 0.37 21.55
C GLN A 91 29.72 -0.33 20.34
N SER A 92 28.38 -0.43 20.32
CA SER A 92 27.63 -1.06 19.24
C SER A 92 26.23 -0.44 19.11
N ILE A 93 25.54 -0.77 18.02
CA ILE A 93 24.13 -0.35 17.82
C ILE A 93 23.22 -1.03 18.84
N GLU A 94 23.54 -2.25 19.24
CA GLU A 94 22.81 -3.05 20.23
C GLU A 94 22.83 -2.39 21.62
N ASP A 95 23.89 -1.68 21.97
CA ASP A 95 23.97 -0.92 23.22
C ASP A 95 22.88 0.15 23.31
N LEU A 96 22.55 0.79 22.18
CA LEU A 96 21.47 1.78 22.10
C LEU A 96 20.10 1.16 22.39
N VAL A 97 19.88 -0.09 21.99
CA VAL A 97 18.65 -0.83 22.28
C VAL A 97 18.62 -1.29 23.73
N THR A 98 19.74 -1.82 24.24
CA THR A 98 19.85 -2.30 25.63
C THR A 98 19.63 -1.17 26.64
N GLU A 99 20.18 0.00 26.37
CA GLU A 99 20.06 1.19 27.21
C GLU A 99 18.79 2.03 26.91
N LYS A 100 17.91 1.53 26.01
CA LYS A 100 16.59 2.11 25.64
C LYS A 100 16.63 3.48 24.94
N TYR A 101 17.71 3.81 24.28
CA TYR A 101 17.78 4.97 23.37
C TYR A 101 17.15 4.67 22.01
N LEU A 102 17.14 3.38 21.62
CA LEU A 102 16.35 2.83 20.50
C LEU A 102 15.40 1.76 21.01
N GLN A 103 14.24 1.61 20.42
CA GLN A 103 13.34 0.50 20.75
C GLN A 103 13.83 -0.81 20.14
N GLU A 104 14.26 -0.75 18.89
CA GLU A 104 14.87 -1.87 18.14
C GLU A 104 15.78 -1.31 17.06
N VAL A 105 16.70 -2.14 16.57
CA VAL A 105 17.50 -1.80 15.39
C VAL A 105 16.57 -1.73 14.16
N PRO A 106 16.48 -0.58 13.49
CA PRO A 106 15.57 -0.44 12.34
C PRO A 106 16.00 -1.32 11.17
N VAL A 107 15.04 -1.68 10.32
CA VAL A 107 15.30 -2.39 9.07
C VAL A 107 15.71 -1.39 8.01
N ASP A 108 16.80 -1.66 7.29
CA ASP A 108 17.17 -0.91 6.10
C ASP A 108 16.16 -1.24 4.98
N PRO A 109 15.38 -0.27 4.48
CA PRO A 109 14.33 -0.52 3.50
C PRO A 109 14.85 -0.85 2.09
N ILE A 110 16.15 -0.64 1.83
CA ILE A 110 16.77 -0.95 0.54
C ILE A 110 17.32 -2.36 0.53
N SER A 111 18.11 -2.73 1.56
CA SER A 111 18.68 -4.10 1.68
C SER A 111 17.69 -5.10 2.30
N GLU A 112 16.60 -4.62 2.92
CA GLU A 112 15.60 -5.38 3.67
C GLU A 112 16.21 -6.18 4.86
N LYS A 113 17.37 -5.73 5.35
CA LYS A 113 18.09 -6.34 6.47
C LYS A 113 18.18 -5.37 7.65
N ARG A 114 18.44 -5.93 8.86
CA ARG A 114 18.75 -5.15 10.07
C ARG A 114 20.27 -4.98 10.27
N GLU A 115 21.01 -5.01 9.19
CA GLU A 115 22.46 -4.89 9.19
C GLU A 115 22.87 -3.50 8.74
N TRP A 116 23.71 -2.85 9.53
CA TRP A 116 24.21 -1.51 9.27
C TRP A 116 25.73 -1.50 9.33
N ASN A 117 26.35 -0.54 8.69
CA ASN A 117 27.81 -0.36 8.73
C ASN A 117 28.17 0.62 9.86
N PRO A 118 28.65 0.11 11.02
CA PRO A 118 29.06 0.98 12.12
C PRO A 118 30.35 1.70 11.76
N LYS A 119 30.41 2.98 12.00
CA LYS A 119 31.62 3.80 11.87
C LYS A 119 32.18 4.08 13.26
N MET A 120 33.26 3.37 13.61
CA MET A 120 33.96 3.58 14.85
C MET A 120 34.82 4.84 14.74
N VAL A 121 34.75 5.69 15.75
CA VAL A 121 35.55 6.94 15.85
C VAL A 121 36.25 6.97 17.21
N GLU A 122 37.27 7.80 17.33
CA GLU A 122 37.94 8.07 18.61
C GLU A 122 36.97 8.72 19.59
N ASP A 123 36.80 8.13 20.75
CA ASP A 123 35.94 8.65 21.81
C ASP A 123 36.65 9.76 22.58
N LYS A 124 36.37 10.99 22.18
CA LYS A 124 36.92 12.20 22.82
C LYS A 124 36.15 12.58 24.09
N LEU A 125 35.04 11.94 24.38
CA LEU A 125 34.21 12.21 25.55
C LEU A 125 34.63 11.36 26.73
N SER A 126 35.17 10.15 26.48
CA SER A 126 35.63 9.25 27.53
C SER A 126 36.97 9.71 28.08
N PRO A 127 37.10 9.81 29.43
CA PRO A 127 38.38 10.11 30.08
C PRO A 127 39.48 9.08 29.81
N ASP A 128 39.08 7.84 29.59
CA ASP A 128 40.01 6.71 29.36
C ASP A 128 40.41 6.58 27.87
N GLY A 129 39.87 7.40 27.00
CA GLY A 129 40.02 7.28 25.56
C GLY A 129 39.37 6.03 25.01
N GLY A 130 39.70 5.69 23.77
CA GLY A 130 39.18 4.48 23.10
C GLY A 130 38.45 4.79 21.82
N GLN A 131 37.77 3.80 21.29
CA GLN A 131 36.92 3.95 20.13
C GLN A 131 35.46 3.64 20.50
N GLY A 132 34.55 4.33 19.88
CA GLY A 132 33.13 4.09 20.02
C GLY A 132 32.39 4.31 18.71
N LEU A 133 31.15 3.93 18.69
CA LEU A 133 30.25 4.12 17.54
C LEU A 133 29.90 5.61 17.40
N GLY A 134 30.45 6.25 16.38
CA GLY A 134 30.20 7.68 16.11
C GLY A 134 29.25 7.93 14.98
N ASP A 135 29.08 6.98 14.06
CA ASP A 135 28.15 7.11 12.93
C ASP A 135 27.69 5.74 12.44
N VAL A 136 26.58 5.73 11.70
CA VAL A 136 26.04 4.53 11.08
C VAL A 136 25.71 4.84 9.62
N LYS A 137 26.05 3.90 8.72
CA LYS A 137 25.77 3.99 7.30
C LYS A 137 25.00 2.76 6.81
N SER A 138 24.33 2.89 5.66
CA SER A 138 23.70 1.74 4.99
C SER A 138 24.75 0.80 4.41
N LEU A 139 24.43 -0.51 4.37
CA LEU A 139 25.16 -1.53 3.63
C LEU A 139 24.56 -1.80 2.25
N ALA A 140 23.48 -1.11 1.90
CA ALA A 140 22.81 -1.29 0.61
C ALA A 140 23.72 -0.87 -0.53
N GLU A 141 23.69 -1.65 -1.60
CA GLU A 141 24.39 -1.33 -2.86
C GLU A 141 23.48 -0.50 -3.77
N GLY A 142 24.10 0.34 -4.61
CA GLY A 142 23.42 1.19 -5.57
C GLY A 142 23.34 2.64 -5.15
N ALA A 143 22.61 3.44 -5.94
CA ALA A 143 22.45 4.86 -5.76
C ALA A 143 20.98 5.25 -5.70
N ASP A 144 20.70 6.36 -5.04
CA ASP A 144 19.37 6.95 -4.98
C ASP A 144 18.96 7.63 -6.30
N SER A 145 17.77 8.21 -6.29
CA SER A 145 17.21 8.94 -7.44
C SER A 145 18.04 10.14 -7.85
N ASP A 146 18.90 10.67 -6.96
CA ASP A 146 19.78 11.82 -7.18
C ASP A 146 21.21 11.40 -7.58
N GLY A 147 21.49 10.10 -7.62
CA GLY A 147 22.80 9.53 -7.99
C GLY A 147 23.78 9.43 -6.83
N LYS A 148 23.35 9.63 -5.58
CA LYS A 148 24.16 9.43 -4.38
C LYS A 148 24.15 7.97 -3.97
N GLU A 149 25.30 7.36 -3.72
CA GLU A 149 25.36 5.99 -3.24
C GLU A 149 24.74 5.83 -1.85
N TYR A 150 24.02 4.72 -1.61
CA TYR A 150 23.39 4.46 -0.31
C TYR A 150 24.40 4.29 0.81
N GLN A 151 25.61 3.84 0.51
CA GLN A 151 26.71 3.71 1.46
C GLN A 151 27.29 5.06 1.90
N ASP A 152 26.93 6.15 1.24
CA ASP A 152 27.39 7.52 1.55
C ASP A 152 26.40 8.33 2.37
N TYR A 153 25.29 7.69 2.72
CA TYR A 153 24.29 8.31 3.59
C TYR A 153 24.72 8.39 5.03
#